data_982b25315ce012f98f49a82964ef12f5
#
_entry.id   982b25315ce012f98f49a82964ef12f5
#
_cell.length_a   1.000
_cell.length_b   1.000
_cell.length_c   1.000
_cell.angle_alpha   90.00
_cell.angle_beta   90.00
_cell.angle_gamma   90.00
#
_symmetry.space_group_name_H-M   'P 1'
#
loop_
_entity.id
_entity.type
_entity.pdbx_description
1 polymer ?
#
loop_
_entity_poly.entity_id
_entity_poly.type
_entity_poly.pdbx_seq_one_letter_code
_entity_poly.pdbx_strand_id
1 'polypeptide(L)'
;AYRSIAAESGRDQLTGLSSFSRFRENVEKMLIGGYGPGHAVIYTDFEKFKRINAKYGYRVGDQILRQFSEYVISVLKTDIDVYFTRAISDHFILFTPCDMDVDPETAVLKTNQEFLRQMKEKYPDMELCVRTGIYLITKGCDNASEAIDAANYARKYAAGNCETGVKLYDEELKKQSDAE
;
A
#
# COMPACT_ATOMS: atom_id res chain seq x y z
N ALA A 1 20.91 -18.95 17.46
CA ALA A 1 21.36 -17.59 17.16
C ALA A 1 21.22 -17.26 15.67
N TYR A 2 21.67 -18.15 14.78
CA TYR A 2 21.62 -17.92 13.32
C TYR A 2 20.17 -17.85 12.75
N ARG A 3 19.24 -18.66 13.29
CA ARG A 3 17.83 -18.65 12.90
C ARG A 3 17.11 -17.37 13.35
N SER A 4 17.51 -16.79 14.45
CA SER A 4 16.95 -15.54 14.98
C SER A 4 17.32 -14.35 14.09
N ILE A 5 18.56 -14.22 13.68
CA ILE A 5 19.05 -13.13 12.82
C ILE A 5 18.41 -13.19 11.42
N ALA A 6 18.26 -14.37 10.84
CA ALA A 6 17.63 -14.57 9.54
C ALA A 6 16.12 -14.30 9.57
N ALA A 7 15.44 -14.62 10.68
CA ALA A 7 14.02 -14.31 10.88
C ALA A 7 13.80 -12.79 11.10
N GLU A 8 14.71 -12.12 11.81
CA GLU A 8 14.66 -10.67 12.03
C GLU A 8 14.96 -9.88 10.76
N SER A 9 15.92 -10.32 9.92
CA SER A 9 16.29 -9.64 8.67
C SER A 9 15.21 -9.68 7.58
N GLY A 10 14.22 -10.58 7.71
CA GLY A 10 13.10 -10.69 6.76
C GLY A 10 11.89 -9.84 7.12
N ARG A 11 11.94 -9.02 8.18
CA ARG A 11 10.83 -8.21 8.66
C ARG A 11 11.26 -6.77 8.93
N ASP A 12 10.32 -5.85 8.67
CA ASP A 12 10.47 -4.45 9.07
C ASP A 12 10.38 -4.32 10.60
N GLN A 13 11.39 -3.69 11.21
CA GLN A 13 11.47 -3.56 12.66
C GLN A 13 10.37 -2.70 13.25
N LEU A 14 9.91 -1.68 12.51
CA LEU A 14 8.88 -0.77 13.01
C LEU A 14 7.49 -1.41 12.99
N THR A 15 7.11 -2.06 11.90
CA THR A 15 5.75 -2.55 11.66
C THR A 15 5.61 -4.06 11.79
N GLY A 16 6.71 -4.80 11.76
CA GLY A 16 6.71 -6.26 11.72
C GLY A 16 6.30 -6.87 10.39
N LEU A 17 6.04 -6.04 9.38
CA LEU A 17 5.68 -6.50 8.03
C LEU A 17 6.87 -7.16 7.33
N SER A 18 6.59 -7.96 6.30
CA SER A 18 7.62 -8.58 5.47
C SER A 18 8.51 -7.52 4.81
N SER A 19 9.77 -7.84 4.57
CA SER A 19 10.65 -6.98 3.77
C SER A 19 10.11 -6.84 2.34
N PHE A 20 10.45 -5.75 1.67
CA PHE A 20 10.05 -5.52 0.27
C PHE A 20 10.53 -6.66 -0.65
N SER A 21 11.74 -7.12 -0.46
CA SER A 21 12.31 -8.24 -1.23
C SER A 21 11.46 -9.51 -1.10
N ARG A 22 11.08 -9.86 0.12
CA ARG A 22 10.23 -11.03 0.39
C ARG A 22 8.82 -10.85 -0.16
N PHE A 23 8.26 -9.68 -0.01
CA PHE A 23 6.95 -9.32 -0.60
C PHE A 23 6.99 -9.54 -2.12
N ARG A 24 7.97 -8.98 -2.81
CA ARG A 24 8.11 -9.10 -4.26
C ARG A 24 8.26 -10.55 -4.70
N GLU A 25 9.07 -11.35 -4.02
CA GLU A 25 9.22 -12.78 -4.31
C GLU A 25 7.90 -13.54 -4.16
N ASN A 26 7.15 -13.28 -3.10
CA ASN A 26 5.87 -13.94 -2.84
C ASN A 26 4.83 -13.56 -3.89
N VAL A 27 4.73 -12.29 -4.24
CA VAL A 27 3.83 -11.80 -5.29
C VAL A 27 4.21 -12.42 -6.64
N GLU A 28 5.49 -12.46 -6.98
CA GLU A 28 5.95 -13.04 -8.25
C GLU A 28 5.61 -14.52 -8.36
N LYS A 29 5.76 -15.29 -7.29
CA LYS A 29 5.32 -16.69 -7.24
C LYS A 29 3.83 -16.84 -7.50
N MET A 30 3.01 -15.97 -6.95
CA MET A 30 1.57 -15.94 -7.20
C MET A 30 1.28 -15.66 -8.68
N LEU A 31 1.93 -14.66 -9.26
CA LEU A 31 1.73 -14.27 -10.66
C LEU A 31 2.17 -15.36 -11.63
N ILE A 32 3.36 -15.95 -11.43
CA ILE A 32 3.88 -17.04 -12.25
C ILE A 32 2.99 -18.27 -12.14
N GLY A 33 2.42 -18.54 -10.96
CA GLY A 33 1.47 -19.64 -10.75
C GLY A 33 0.09 -19.44 -11.38
N GLY A 34 -0.17 -18.28 -11.99
CA GLY A 34 -1.47 -17.96 -12.60
C GLY A 34 -2.53 -17.48 -11.62
N TYR A 35 -2.15 -17.13 -10.40
CA TYR A 35 -3.06 -16.68 -9.35
C TYR A 35 -3.21 -15.15 -9.30
N GLY A 36 -2.68 -14.43 -10.28
CA GLY A 36 -2.77 -12.96 -10.34
C GLY A 36 -4.18 -12.43 -10.58
N PRO A 37 -4.92 -12.92 -11.58
CA PRO A 37 -6.28 -12.41 -11.87
C PRO A 37 -7.19 -12.47 -10.64
N GLY A 38 -7.95 -11.39 -10.42
CA GLY A 38 -8.79 -11.23 -9.23
C GLY A 38 -8.07 -10.65 -8.01
N HIS A 39 -6.80 -10.29 -8.16
CA HIS A 39 -6.01 -9.60 -7.14
C HIS A 39 -5.72 -8.15 -7.53
N ALA A 40 -5.41 -7.33 -6.55
CA ALA A 40 -4.96 -5.97 -6.73
C ALA A 40 -3.61 -5.75 -6.05
N VAL A 41 -2.79 -4.92 -6.65
CA VAL A 41 -1.63 -4.30 -6.00
C VAL A 41 -2.03 -2.88 -5.61
N ILE A 42 -1.89 -2.55 -4.34
CA ILE A 42 -2.30 -1.27 -3.76
C ILE A 42 -1.07 -0.61 -3.16
N TYR A 43 -0.66 0.52 -3.72
CA TYR A 43 0.52 1.27 -3.31
C TYR A 43 0.09 2.55 -2.59
N THR A 44 0.50 2.72 -1.34
CA THR A 44 0.09 3.84 -0.49
C THR A 44 1.29 4.55 0.10
N ASP A 45 1.22 5.89 0.14
CA ASP A 45 2.11 6.73 0.94
C ASP A 45 1.33 7.84 1.64
N PHE A 46 2.02 8.56 2.52
CA PHE A 46 1.48 9.75 3.19
C PHE A 46 2.03 11.01 2.53
N GLU A 47 1.17 11.87 2.07
CA GLU A 47 1.60 13.12 1.45
C GLU A 47 2.31 14.01 2.47
N LYS A 48 3.51 14.48 2.10
CA LYS A 48 4.32 15.39 2.91
C LYS A 48 4.64 14.84 4.32
N PHE A 49 4.87 13.55 4.44
CA PHE A 49 5.14 12.88 5.72
C PHE A 49 6.35 13.49 6.47
N LYS A 50 7.33 14.03 5.73
CA LYS A 50 8.47 14.76 6.35
C LYS A 50 8.02 15.94 7.21
N ARG A 51 6.91 16.61 6.85
CA ARG A 51 6.33 17.71 7.66
C ARG A 51 5.74 17.19 8.96
N ILE A 52 5.16 16.01 8.93
CA ILE A 52 4.65 15.35 10.15
C ILE A 52 5.82 15.07 11.09
N ASN A 53 6.89 14.46 10.61
CA ASN A 53 8.09 14.20 11.40
C ASN A 53 8.73 15.48 11.94
N ALA A 54 8.79 16.55 11.14
CA ALA A 54 9.35 17.83 11.55
C ALA A 54 8.51 18.51 12.64
N LYS A 55 7.17 18.47 12.52
CA LYS A 55 6.26 19.15 13.45
C LYS A 55 6.01 18.36 14.74
N TYR A 56 5.84 17.05 14.63
CA TYR A 56 5.40 16.18 15.75
C TYR A 56 6.52 15.26 16.27
N GLY A 57 7.65 15.19 15.59
CA GLY A 57 8.77 14.32 15.91
C GLY A 57 8.65 12.92 15.29
N TYR A 58 9.79 12.24 15.16
CA TYR A 58 9.87 10.89 14.57
C TYR A 58 9.09 9.84 15.36
N ARG A 59 8.99 10.00 16.68
CA ARG A 59 8.23 9.09 17.53
C ARG A 59 6.74 9.06 17.13
N VAL A 60 6.15 10.22 16.88
CA VAL A 60 4.76 10.33 16.44
C VAL A 60 4.62 9.80 15.01
N GLY A 61 5.53 10.16 14.11
CA GLY A 61 5.57 9.60 12.76
C GLY A 61 5.62 8.08 12.75
N ASP A 62 6.50 7.48 13.54
CA ASP A 62 6.62 6.03 13.69
C ASP A 62 5.33 5.39 14.23
N GLN A 63 4.67 6.03 15.18
CA GLN A 63 3.37 5.56 15.70
C GLN A 63 2.28 5.58 14.62
N ILE A 64 2.23 6.61 13.77
CA ILE A 64 1.29 6.69 12.66
C ILE A 64 1.53 5.54 11.68
N LEU A 65 2.77 5.29 11.29
CA LEU A 65 3.12 4.20 10.37
C LEU A 65 2.74 2.83 10.96
N ARG A 66 3.02 2.61 12.24
CA ARG A 66 2.64 1.37 12.94
C ARG A 66 1.11 1.21 12.98
N GLN A 67 0.40 2.26 13.35
CA GLN A 67 -1.08 2.25 13.41
C GLN A 67 -1.70 2.03 12.03
N PHE A 68 -1.13 2.58 10.97
CA PHE A 68 -1.60 2.33 9.61
C PHE A 68 -1.46 0.85 9.25
N SER A 69 -0.33 0.23 9.53
CA SER A 69 -0.13 -1.20 9.26
C SER A 69 -1.10 -2.08 10.04
N GLU A 70 -1.31 -1.79 11.32
CA GLU A 70 -2.26 -2.52 12.17
C GLU A 70 -3.70 -2.35 11.68
N TYR A 71 -4.06 -1.13 11.28
CA TYR A 71 -5.38 -0.85 10.74
C TYR A 71 -5.65 -1.61 9.43
N VAL A 72 -4.72 -1.58 8.48
CA VAL A 72 -4.85 -2.33 7.22
C VAL A 72 -5.03 -3.82 7.49
N ILE A 73 -4.20 -4.40 8.37
CA ILE A 73 -4.32 -5.81 8.76
C ILE A 73 -5.71 -6.10 9.37
N SER A 74 -6.23 -5.18 10.19
CA SER A 74 -7.54 -5.36 10.84
C SER A 74 -8.72 -5.37 9.87
N VAL A 75 -8.62 -4.67 8.74
CA VAL A 75 -9.69 -4.62 7.72
C VAL A 75 -9.59 -5.74 6.70
N LEU A 76 -8.46 -6.43 6.62
CA LEU A 76 -8.31 -7.60 5.76
C LEU A 76 -9.03 -8.80 6.38
N LYS A 77 -9.97 -9.38 5.63
CA LYS A 77 -10.83 -10.48 6.12
C LYS A 77 -10.23 -11.87 5.91
N THR A 78 -9.08 -11.95 5.25
CA THR A 78 -8.44 -13.21 4.91
C THR A 78 -6.92 -13.08 5.02
N ASP A 79 -6.30 -14.14 5.51
CA ASP A 79 -4.85 -14.28 5.54
C ASP A 79 -4.30 -15.02 4.31
N ILE A 80 -5.21 -15.54 3.47
CA ILE A 80 -4.85 -16.35 2.31
C ILE A 80 -4.59 -15.41 1.12
N ASP A 81 -3.42 -15.59 0.49
CA ASP A 81 -3.01 -14.85 -0.70
C ASP A 81 -2.94 -13.34 -0.51
N VAL A 82 -2.69 -12.90 0.72
CA VAL A 82 -2.45 -11.51 1.08
C VAL A 82 -1.00 -11.32 1.48
N TYR A 83 -0.33 -10.38 0.84
CA TYR A 83 1.02 -9.97 1.18
C TYR A 83 1.07 -8.46 1.40
N PHE A 84 1.73 -8.04 2.45
CA PHE A 84 1.79 -6.64 2.85
C PHE A 84 3.20 -6.28 3.29
N THR A 85 3.72 -5.17 2.79
CA THR A 85 5.07 -4.69 3.09
C THR A 85 5.10 -3.19 3.33
N ARG A 86 6.03 -2.75 4.14
CA ARG A 86 6.53 -1.39 4.16
C ARG A 86 7.80 -1.35 3.30
N ALA A 87 7.70 -0.77 2.11
CA ALA A 87 8.78 -0.81 1.13
C ALA A 87 9.95 0.09 1.54
N ILE A 88 9.65 1.35 1.86
CA ILE A 88 10.61 2.33 2.33
C ILE A 88 9.86 3.50 2.99
N SER A 89 10.37 4.02 4.11
CA SER A 89 9.81 5.18 4.81
C SER A 89 8.31 5.03 5.10
N ASP A 90 7.47 5.88 4.48
CA ASP A 90 6.00 5.88 4.57
C ASP A 90 5.32 5.15 3.41
N HIS A 91 6.06 4.38 2.61
CA HIS A 91 5.53 3.65 1.47
C HIS A 91 5.11 2.23 1.87
N PHE A 92 3.83 1.91 1.63
CA PHE A 92 3.24 0.59 1.89
C PHE A 92 2.69 -0.02 0.60
N ILE A 93 2.88 -1.32 0.43
CA ILE A 93 2.38 -2.05 -0.73
C ILE A 93 1.63 -3.28 -0.25
N LEU A 94 0.41 -3.44 -0.75
CA LEU A 94 -0.49 -4.55 -0.45
C LEU A 94 -0.80 -5.33 -1.72
N PHE A 95 -0.72 -6.65 -1.65
CA PHE A 95 -1.27 -7.57 -2.65
C PHE A 95 -2.40 -8.33 -2.00
N THR A 96 -3.61 -8.23 -2.55
CA THR A 96 -4.82 -8.78 -1.92
C THR A 96 -5.84 -9.23 -2.97
N PRO A 97 -6.64 -10.28 -2.68
CA PRO A 97 -7.84 -10.55 -3.46
C PRO A 97 -8.75 -9.32 -3.51
N CYS A 98 -9.40 -9.12 -4.64
CA CYS A 98 -10.26 -7.99 -4.90
C CYS A 98 -11.64 -8.49 -5.33
N ASP A 99 -12.70 -7.97 -4.71
CA ASP A 99 -14.07 -8.22 -5.16
C ASP A 99 -14.33 -7.43 -6.43
N MET A 100 -14.49 -8.14 -7.54
CA MET A 100 -14.68 -7.53 -8.86
C MET A 100 -16.05 -6.86 -9.03
N ASP A 101 -17.00 -7.12 -8.12
CA ASP A 101 -18.33 -6.49 -8.12
C ASP A 101 -18.34 -5.16 -7.35
N VAL A 102 -17.25 -4.81 -6.68
CA VAL A 102 -17.10 -3.56 -5.93
C VAL A 102 -16.13 -2.64 -6.66
N ASP A 103 -16.47 -1.35 -6.77
CA ASP A 103 -15.55 -0.35 -7.29
C ASP A 103 -14.33 -0.21 -6.37
N PRO A 104 -13.12 -0.55 -6.88
CA PRO A 104 -11.93 -0.58 -6.03
C PRO A 104 -11.51 0.79 -5.51
N GLU A 105 -11.69 1.86 -6.28
CA GLU A 105 -11.38 3.22 -5.82
C GLU A 105 -12.26 3.61 -4.63
N THR A 106 -13.56 3.33 -4.71
CA THR A 106 -14.51 3.61 -3.63
C THR A 106 -14.19 2.82 -2.37
N ALA A 107 -13.90 1.53 -2.51
CA ALA A 107 -13.58 0.66 -1.38
C ALA A 107 -12.30 1.11 -0.65
N VAL A 108 -11.25 1.40 -1.39
CA VAL A 108 -9.97 1.85 -0.84
C VAL A 108 -10.08 3.25 -0.24
N LEU A 109 -10.79 4.15 -0.90
CA LEU A 109 -11.03 5.51 -0.39
C LEU A 109 -11.73 5.47 0.97
N LYS A 110 -12.76 4.65 1.10
CA LYS A 110 -13.51 4.46 2.35
C LYS A 110 -12.61 3.95 3.48
N THR A 111 -11.75 2.98 3.18
CA THR A 111 -10.75 2.45 4.13
C THR A 111 -9.78 3.54 4.58
N ASN A 112 -9.24 4.31 3.64
CA ASN A 112 -8.31 5.39 3.94
C ASN A 112 -8.97 6.51 4.76
N GLN A 113 -10.19 6.89 4.43
CA GLN A 113 -10.95 7.91 5.16
C GLN A 113 -11.21 7.53 6.61
N GLU A 114 -11.53 6.27 6.87
CA GLU A 114 -11.73 5.79 8.24
C GLU A 114 -10.43 5.84 9.06
N PHE A 115 -9.30 5.46 8.47
CA PHE A 115 -8.00 5.62 9.12
C PHE A 115 -7.70 7.10 9.44
N LEU A 116 -7.91 7.99 8.48
CA LEU A 116 -7.70 9.43 8.67
C LEU A 116 -8.63 10.00 9.74
N ARG A 117 -9.88 9.53 9.82
CA ARG A 117 -10.81 9.90 10.86
C ARG A 117 -10.29 9.53 12.25
N GLN A 118 -9.78 8.31 12.42
CA GLN A 118 -9.17 7.84 13.66
C GLN A 118 -7.95 8.67 14.04
N MET A 119 -7.11 9.02 13.07
CA MET A 119 -5.94 9.87 13.31
C MET A 119 -6.35 11.29 13.69
N LYS A 120 -7.41 11.83 13.11
CA LYS A 120 -7.94 13.16 13.43
C LYS A 120 -8.48 13.24 14.86
N GLU A 121 -9.11 12.18 15.34
CA GLU A 121 -9.53 12.09 16.75
C GLU A 121 -8.33 12.11 17.70
N LYS A 122 -7.26 11.41 17.36
CA LYS A 122 -6.05 11.32 18.18
C LYS A 122 -5.18 12.56 18.08
N TYR A 123 -5.11 13.16 16.91
CA TYR A 123 -4.29 14.34 16.60
C TYR A 123 -5.14 15.39 15.88
N PRO A 124 -5.98 16.17 16.61
CA PRO A 124 -6.96 17.08 15.98
C PRO A 124 -6.37 18.14 15.05
N ASP A 125 -5.17 18.62 15.34
CA ASP A 125 -4.50 19.67 14.58
C ASP A 125 -3.58 19.13 13.47
N MET A 126 -3.53 17.80 13.31
CA MET A 126 -2.68 17.17 12.29
C MET A 126 -3.37 17.13 10.94
N GLU A 127 -2.69 17.64 9.92
CA GLU A 127 -3.08 17.51 8.53
C GLU A 127 -2.38 16.29 7.92
N LEU A 128 -3.04 15.15 7.97
CA LEU A 128 -2.54 13.88 7.41
C LEU A 128 -3.32 13.53 6.17
N CYS A 129 -2.63 13.30 5.07
CA CYS A 129 -3.20 12.87 3.80
C CYS A 129 -2.57 11.57 3.33
N VAL A 130 -3.40 10.66 2.84
CA VAL A 130 -2.99 9.37 2.28
C VAL A 130 -3.21 9.39 0.78
N ARG A 131 -2.21 8.95 0.01
CA ARG A 131 -2.32 8.77 -1.45
C ARG A 131 -2.22 7.30 -1.77
N THR A 132 -3.10 6.81 -2.64
CA THR A 132 -3.11 5.39 -3.01
C THR A 132 -3.29 5.21 -4.50
N GLY A 133 -2.44 4.39 -5.10
CA GLY A 133 -2.60 3.87 -6.45
C GLY A 133 -3.00 2.41 -6.41
N ILE A 134 -3.87 1.99 -7.33
CA ILE A 134 -4.39 0.63 -7.44
C ILE A 134 -4.10 0.08 -8.82
N TYR A 135 -3.54 -1.10 -8.89
CA TYR A 135 -3.44 -1.89 -10.11
C TYR A 135 -4.24 -3.18 -9.96
N LEU A 136 -5.32 -3.30 -10.74
CA LEU A 136 -6.12 -4.52 -10.81
C LEU A 136 -5.50 -5.50 -11.82
N ILE A 137 -5.27 -6.72 -11.39
CA ILE A 137 -4.75 -7.77 -12.25
C ILE A 137 -5.95 -8.49 -12.88
N THR A 138 -6.20 -8.22 -14.17
CA THR A 138 -7.33 -8.78 -14.91
C THR A 138 -6.92 -9.89 -15.89
N LYS A 139 -5.63 -9.89 -16.28
CA LYS A 139 -5.03 -10.89 -17.19
C LYS A 139 -3.73 -11.41 -16.60
N GLY A 140 -3.16 -12.41 -17.24
CA GLY A 140 -1.84 -12.91 -16.85
C GLY A 140 -0.82 -11.77 -16.80
N CYS A 141 -0.22 -11.62 -15.65
CA CYS A 141 0.89 -10.71 -15.39
C CYS A 141 1.91 -11.54 -14.62
N ASP A 142 3.09 -11.73 -15.18
CA ASP A 142 4.10 -12.62 -14.61
C ASP A 142 5.18 -11.87 -13.83
N ASN A 143 5.11 -10.54 -13.85
CA ASN A 143 6.17 -9.69 -13.32
C ASN A 143 5.64 -8.82 -12.17
N ALA A 144 6.09 -9.12 -10.95
CA ALA A 144 5.72 -8.37 -9.76
C ALA A 144 6.16 -6.90 -9.85
N SER A 145 7.33 -6.63 -10.43
CA SER A 145 7.83 -5.26 -10.58
C SER A 145 6.94 -4.41 -11.48
N GLU A 146 6.43 -4.95 -12.58
CA GLU A 146 5.47 -4.25 -13.44
C GLU A 146 4.17 -3.90 -12.70
N ALA A 147 3.63 -4.85 -11.93
CA ALA A 147 2.41 -4.63 -11.16
C ALA A 147 2.61 -3.55 -10.08
N ILE A 148 3.75 -3.60 -9.39
CA ILE A 148 4.13 -2.60 -8.37
C ILE A 148 4.34 -1.23 -9.00
N ASP A 149 5.05 -1.16 -10.13
CA ASP A 149 5.31 0.09 -10.84
C ASP A 149 4.02 0.73 -11.36
N ALA A 150 3.07 -0.07 -11.86
CA ALA A 150 1.76 0.41 -12.29
C ALA A 150 0.97 1.02 -11.14
N ALA A 151 0.92 0.35 -9.99
CA ALA A 151 0.27 0.88 -8.79
C ALA A 151 0.95 2.16 -8.29
N ASN A 152 2.27 2.20 -8.29
CA ASN A 152 3.04 3.38 -7.89
C ASN A 152 2.84 4.55 -8.86
N TYR A 153 2.78 4.29 -10.15
CA TYR A 153 2.47 5.30 -11.17
C TYR A 153 1.11 5.93 -10.91
N ALA A 154 0.08 5.11 -10.69
CA ALA A 154 -1.27 5.59 -10.36
C ALA A 154 -1.27 6.42 -9.07
N ARG A 155 -0.52 6.01 -8.05
CA ARG A 155 -0.39 6.75 -6.79
C ARG A 155 0.05 8.20 -7.01
N LYS A 156 0.97 8.44 -7.93
CA LYS A 156 1.45 9.79 -8.24
C LYS A 156 0.34 10.71 -8.76
N TYR A 157 -0.67 10.15 -9.42
CA TYR A 157 -1.83 10.89 -9.92
C TYR A 157 -2.97 11.01 -8.88
N ALA A 158 -2.86 10.32 -7.75
CA ALA A 158 -3.80 10.44 -6.64
C ALA A 158 -3.51 11.67 -5.75
N ALA A 159 -2.48 12.44 -6.06
CA ALA A 159 -2.05 13.59 -5.28
C ALA A 159 -3.02 14.77 -5.39
N GLY A 160 -3.08 15.59 -4.35
CA GLY A 160 -3.70 16.91 -4.35
C GLY A 160 -4.99 17.05 -3.54
N ASN A 161 -5.64 15.98 -3.13
CA ASN A 161 -6.84 16.08 -2.30
C ASN A 161 -6.93 14.91 -1.32
N CYS A 162 -6.92 15.21 -0.02
CA CYS A 162 -7.08 14.22 1.03
C CYS A 162 -8.41 13.46 0.96
N GLU A 163 -9.43 14.08 0.36
CA GLU A 163 -10.76 13.48 0.24
C GLU A 163 -10.87 12.49 -0.92
N THR A 164 -10.00 12.62 -1.95
CA THR A 164 -10.05 11.83 -3.17
C THR A 164 -8.68 11.24 -3.56
N GLY A 165 -7.83 11.00 -2.60
CA GLY A 165 -6.45 10.56 -2.80
C GLY A 165 -6.30 9.09 -3.22
N VAL A 166 -7.13 8.59 -4.14
CA VAL A 166 -7.07 7.23 -4.69
C VAL A 166 -7.19 7.27 -6.21
N LYS A 167 -6.35 6.53 -6.90
CA LYS A 167 -6.38 6.45 -8.36
C LYS A 167 -6.17 5.01 -8.82
N LEU A 168 -7.07 4.52 -9.68
CA LEU A 168 -6.91 3.26 -10.39
C LEU A 168 -5.98 3.45 -11.60
N TYR A 169 -5.04 2.51 -11.78
CA TYR A 169 -4.26 2.42 -13.01
C TYR A 169 -5.15 1.90 -14.14
N ASP A 170 -5.54 2.78 -15.06
CA ASP A 170 -6.44 2.52 -16.17
C ASP A 170 -5.73 2.61 -17.53
N GLU A 171 -6.45 2.38 -18.60
CA GLU A 171 -5.93 2.45 -19.97
C GLU A 171 -5.39 3.84 -20.33
N GLU A 172 -5.97 4.91 -19.79
CA GLU A 172 -5.49 6.27 -20.00
C GLU A 172 -4.11 6.49 -19.36
N LEU A 173 -3.96 6.11 -18.09
CA LEU A 173 -2.67 6.16 -17.39
C LEU A 173 -1.63 5.26 -18.05
N LYS A 174 -2.04 4.10 -18.54
CA LYS A 174 -1.16 3.19 -19.28
C LYS A 174 -0.58 3.86 -20.52
N LYS A 175 -1.41 4.53 -21.32
CA LYS A 175 -0.96 5.27 -22.50
C LYS A 175 0.00 6.39 -22.15
N GLN A 176 -0.24 7.11 -21.06
CA GLN A 176 0.66 8.15 -20.57
C GLN A 176 2.01 7.56 -20.14
N SER A 177 1.99 6.46 -19.39
CA SER A 177 3.19 5.78 -18.93
C SER A 177 4.02 5.24 -20.10
N ASP A 178 3.38 4.67 -21.12
CA ASP A 178 4.06 4.14 -22.31
C ASP A 178 4.66 5.25 -23.20
N ALA A 179 4.18 6.50 -23.07
CA ALA A 179 4.67 7.67 -23.82
C ALA A 179 5.85 8.38 -23.14
N GLU A 180 6.10 8.12 -21.85
CA GLU A 180 7.22 8.68 -21.07
C GLU A 180 8.49 7.83 -21.23
#